data_464f893b2dd77fc826a6b485230e2065
#
_entry.id   464f893b2dd77fc826a6b485230e2065
#
_cell.length_a   1.000
_cell.length_b   1.000
_cell.length_c   1.000
_cell.angle_alpha   90.00
_cell.angle_beta   90.00
_cell.angle_gamma   90.00
#
_symmetry.space_group_name_H-M   'P 1'
#
loop_
_entity.id
_entity.type
_entity.pdbx_description
1 polymer ?
#
loop_
_entity_poly.entity_id
_entity_poly.type
_entity_poly.pdbx_seq_one_letter_code
_entity_poly.pdbx_strand_id
1 'polypeptide(L)'
;IWKETGLYSTVGMSNANPLLAKLALDNEAKNTKNMRANWSYEDVETKVWGIEKMTDFWGIGSRMEKRLNQLKIYTIKELAQADADLLKKHLGIMGVELWFHANGIDESNVHHPYKVKSHGIGNSQILPKDYRQKGDIELILREMAEQVAVRLRRVRKKTTCVSIHVGYSRTEEKKSIQAQRKIDPTNQTKPLTEVVLDLFRQKYTSGAVRRVGISYQGLVDEAITVFSLFDDYEQVEKEEKLQKAVDTIRDEFGFTSILKANSLLESSRVKARSQLVGGHSAGGLDGLT
;
A
#
# COMPACT_ATOMS: atom_id res chain seq x y z
N ILE A 1 -1.82 -25.92 10.86
CA ILE A 1 -0.85 -24.81 10.79
C ILE A 1 0.10 -24.92 11.98
N TRP A 2 -0.36 -24.79 13.23
CA TRP A 2 0.51 -24.84 14.42
C TRP A 2 1.44 -26.07 14.47
N LYS A 3 0.91 -27.26 14.23
CA LYS A 3 1.70 -28.50 14.25
C LYS A 3 2.81 -28.56 13.20
N GLU A 4 2.64 -27.88 12.08
CA GLU A 4 3.56 -27.94 10.93
C GLU A 4 4.50 -26.73 10.88
N THR A 5 4.05 -25.57 11.39
CA THR A 5 4.77 -24.30 11.21
C THR A 5 5.15 -23.62 12.52
N GLY A 6 4.57 -24.03 13.66
CA GLY A 6 4.72 -23.33 14.93
C GLY A 6 3.99 -21.98 15.01
N LEU A 7 3.20 -21.61 13.99
CA LEU A 7 2.51 -20.32 13.93
C LEU A 7 1.09 -20.43 14.48
N TYR A 8 0.73 -19.53 15.37
CA TYR A 8 -0.65 -19.34 15.79
C TYR A 8 -1.44 -18.58 14.74
N SER A 9 -2.66 -19.01 14.50
CA SER A 9 -3.56 -18.36 13.55
C SER A 9 -4.96 -18.24 14.13
N THR A 10 -5.62 -17.12 13.85
CA THR A 10 -7.03 -16.90 14.18
C THR A 10 -7.88 -17.16 12.94
N VAL A 11 -9.01 -17.82 13.09
CA VAL A 11 -9.86 -18.26 11.98
C VAL A 11 -11.29 -17.80 12.17
N GLY A 12 -11.80 -17.06 11.20
CA GLY A 12 -13.23 -16.80 11.01
C GLY A 12 -13.77 -17.71 9.91
N MET A 13 -14.94 -18.27 10.14
CA MET A 13 -15.63 -19.18 9.22
C MET A 13 -17.04 -18.69 8.96
N SER A 14 -17.57 -19.03 7.79
CA SER A 14 -18.98 -18.87 7.46
C SER A 14 -19.38 -19.89 6.38
N ASN A 15 -20.62 -20.35 6.46
CA ASN A 15 -21.24 -21.13 5.39
C ASN A 15 -21.98 -20.25 4.37
N ALA A 16 -22.05 -18.94 4.61
CA ALA A 16 -22.77 -18.01 3.75
C ALA A 16 -21.86 -17.31 2.73
N ASN A 17 -20.88 -16.52 3.21
CA ASN A 17 -20.01 -15.74 2.34
C ASN A 17 -18.70 -15.30 3.04
N PRO A 18 -17.71 -14.78 2.28
CA PRO A 18 -16.44 -14.33 2.83
C PRO A 18 -16.56 -13.14 3.81
N LEU A 19 -17.54 -12.27 3.64
CA LEU A 19 -17.75 -11.13 4.53
C LEU A 19 -18.07 -11.59 5.94
N LEU A 20 -19.03 -12.51 6.10
CA LEU A 20 -19.42 -13.03 7.44
C LEU A 20 -18.27 -13.78 8.10
N ALA A 21 -17.46 -14.53 7.34
CA ALA A 21 -16.23 -15.13 7.84
C ALA A 21 -15.23 -14.07 8.32
N LYS A 22 -15.09 -12.96 7.59
CA LYS A 22 -14.22 -11.84 7.99
C LYS A 22 -14.73 -11.12 9.22
N LEU A 23 -16.02 -10.88 9.34
CA LEU A 23 -16.62 -10.26 10.52
C LEU A 23 -16.50 -11.16 11.76
N ALA A 24 -16.72 -12.47 11.60
CA ALA A 24 -16.50 -13.46 12.65
C ALA A 24 -15.04 -13.45 13.14
N LEU A 25 -14.08 -13.37 12.21
CA LEU A 25 -12.65 -13.25 12.53
C LEU A 25 -12.36 -12.02 13.38
N ASP A 26 -12.83 -10.85 12.93
CA ASP A 26 -12.45 -9.58 13.53
C ASP A 26 -13.17 -9.31 14.85
N ASN A 27 -14.44 -9.69 14.97
CA ASN A 27 -15.27 -9.32 16.12
C ASN A 27 -15.39 -10.41 17.19
N GLU A 28 -15.17 -11.69 16.84
CA GLU A 28 -15.30 -12.78 17.81
C GLU A 28 -14.01 -13.62 17.94
N ALA A 29 -13.49 -14.18 16.85
CA ALA A 29 -12.41 -15.15 16.91
C ALA A 29 -11.14 -14.62 17.59
N LYS A 30 -10.77 -13.35 17.34
CA LYS A 30 -9.61 -12.70 17.96
C LYS A 30 -9.72 -12.56 19.48
N ASN A 31 -10.94 -12.58 20.00
CA ASN A 31 -11.24 -12.38 21.41
C ASN A 31 -11.56 -13.70 22.14
N THR A 32 -11.55 -14.83 21.44
CA THR A 32 -11.83 -16.15 22.00
C THR A 32 -10.55 -16.95 22.25
N LYS A 33 -10.55 -17.76 23.31
CA LYS A 33 -9.37 -18.60 23.67
C LYS A 33 -9.00 -19.62 22.61
N ASN A 34 -9.98 -20.12 21.85
CA ASN A 34 -9.78 -21.09 20.78
C ASN A 34 -9.41 -20.44 19.45
N MET A 35 -9.35 -19.10 19.37
CA MET A 35 -9.04 -18.31 18.18
C MET A 35 -9.90 -18.66 16.96
N ARG A 36 -11.16 -19.07 17.17
CA ARG A 36 -12.09 -19.47 16.12
C ARG A 36 -13.46 -18.90 16.36
N ALA A 37 -14.12 -18.51 15.28
CA ALA A 37 -15.53 -18.14 15.28
C ALA A 37 -16.18 -18.60 13.99
N ASN A 38 -17.47 -18.91 14.05
CA ASN A 38 -18.28 -19.27 12.89
C ASN A 38 -19.57 -18.48 12.93
N TRP A 39 -19.82 -17.67 11.91
CA TRP A 39 -21.04 -16.91 11.72
C TRP A 39 -21.78 -17.40 10.50
N SER A 40 -23.07 -17.63 10.65
CA SER A 40 -23.96 -17.98 9.56
C SER A 40 -24.82 -16.76 9.16
N TYR A 41 -25.65 -16.94 8.14
CA TYR A 41 -26.57 -15.87 7.73
C TYR A 41 -27.60 -15.54 8.82
N GLU A 42 -28.01 -16.56 9.58
CA GLU A 42 -28.94 -16.42 10.71
C GLU A 42 -28.38 -15.59 11.88
N ASP A 43 -27.06 -15.44 11.94
CA ASP A 43 -26.38 -14.63 12.95
C ASP A 43 -26.38 -13.12 12.61
N VAL A 44 -26.87 -12.70 11.43
CA VAL A 44 -26.79 -11.29 10.99
C VAL A 44 -27.48 -10.36 11.97
N GLU A 45 -28.71 -10.63 12.34
CA GLU A 45 -29.48 -9.77 13.23
C GLU A 45 -28.90 -9.71 14.65
N THR A 46 -28.31 -10.79 15.12
CA THR A 46 -27.78 -10.88 16.50
C THR A 46 -26.34 -10.44 16.60
N LYS A 47 -25.48 -10.87 15.69
CA LYS A 47 -24.03 -10.64 15.76
C LYS A 47 -23.57 -9.47 14.89
N VAL A 48 -24.04 -9.38 13.62
CA VAL A 48 -23.62 -8.28 12.75
C VAL A 48 -24.20 -6.96 13.21
N TRP A 49 -25.51 -6.91 13.47
CA TRP A 49 -26.16 -5.71 13.99
C TRP A 49 -25.75 -5.38 15.43
N GLY A 50 -25.22 -6.37 16.16
CA GLY A 50 -24.68 -6.23 17.52
C GLY A 50 -23.25 -5.66 17.57
N ILE A 51 -22.61 -5.39 16.45
CA ILE A 51 -21.28 -4.75 16.43
C ILE A 51 -21.40 -3.34 16.99
N GLU A 52 -20.82 -3.10 18.17
CA GLU A 52 -20.99 -1.85 18.92
C GLU A 52 -20.37 -0.64 18.24
N LYS A 53 -19.14 -0.80 17.71
CA LYS A 53 -18.43 0.28 17.02
C LYS A 53 -18.56 0.12 15.52
N MET A 54 -19.07 1.14 14.84
CA MET A 54 -19.17 1.10 13.38
C MET A 54 -17.82 0.86 12.70
N THR A 55 -16.73 1.34 13.29
CA THR A 55 -15.37 1.15 12.74
C THR A 55 -14.83 -0.29 12.88
N ASP A 56 -15.47 -1.15 13.66
CA ASP A 56 -15.15 -2.57 13.76
C ASP A 56 -15.88 -3.40 12.69
N PHE A 57 -16.79 -2.75 11.96
CA PHE A 57 -17.42 -3.32 10.79
C PHE A 57 -16.52 -3.13 9.55
N TRP A 58 -16.30 -4.22 8.84
CA TRP A 58 -15.42 -4.20 7.65
C TRP A 58 -15.93 -3.25 6.57
N GLY A 59 -15.07 -2.35 6.12
CA GLY A 59 -15.40 -1.31 5.14
C GLY A 59 -15.75 0.06 5.75
N ILE A 60 -15.98 0.14 7.07
CA ILE A 60 -16.24 1.40 7.76
C ILE A 60 -15.01 1.87 8.54
N GLY A 61 -14.31 2.88 8.03
CA GLY A 61 -13.29 3.60 8.80
C GLY A 61 -13.86 4.90 9.38
N SER A 62 -13.09 5.59 10.21
CA SER A 62 -13.51 6.82 10.89
C SER A 62 -14.09 7.93 10.00
N ARG A 63 -13.65 7.98 8.73
CA ARG A 63 -14.22 8.94 7.75
C ARG A 63 -15.60 8.52 7.25
N MET A 64 -15.79 7.22 7.02
CA MET A 64 -17.08 6.69 6.59
C MET A 64 -18.10 6.78 7.74
N GLU A 65 -17.71 6.42 8.96
CA GLU A 65 -18.51 6.60 10.15
C GLU A 65 -19.00 8.04 10.29
N LYS A 66 -18.12 9.05 10.18
CA LYS A 66 -18.53 10.46 10.20
C LYS A 66 -19.58 10.82 9.15
N ARG A 67 -19.43 10.26 7.92
CA ARG A 67 -20.40 10.49 6.85
C ARG A 67 -21.74 9.82 7.11
N LEU A 68 -21.75 8.62 7.66
CA LEU A 68 -22.95 7.91 8.07
C LEU A 68 -23.66 8.65 9.22
N ASN A 69 -22.90 9.13 10.21
CA ASN A 69 -23.45 9.92 11.32
C ASN A 69 -24.12 11.24 10.84
N GLN A 70 -23.60 11.85 9.76
CA GLN A 70 -24.27 13.00 9.14
C GLN A 70 -25.63 12.65 8.52
N LEU A 71 -25.84 11.39 8.15
CA LEU A 71 -27.11 10.84 7.69
C LEU A 71 -27.96 10.30 8.85
N LYS A 72 -27.56 10.53 10.09
CA LYS A 72 -28.20 10.01 11.32
C LYS A 72 -28.20 8.48 11.41
N ILE A 73 -27.17 7.83 10.87
CA ILE A 73 -26.93 6.40 10.93
C ILE A 73 -25.74 6.19 11.88
N TYR A 74 -25.98 5.62 13.06
CA TYR A 74 -25.00 5.47 14.14
C TYR A 74 -24.66 4.02 14.46
N THR A 75 -25.45 3.07 13.95
CA THR A 75 -25.31 1.63 14.21
C THR A 75 -25.34 0.83 12.91
N ILE A 76 -24.83 -0.41 12.96
CA ILE A 76 -24.90 -1.31 11.79
C ILE A 76 -26.36 -1.70 11.49
N LYS A 77 -27.19 -1.84 12.53
CA LYS A 77 -28.61 -2.08 12.37
C LYS A 77 -29.30 -0.95 11.61
N GLU A 78 -29.05 0.31 11.99
CA GLU A 78 -29.61 1.46 11.29
C GLU A 78 -29.11 1.54 9.84
N LEU A 79 -27.86 1.19 9.59
CA LEU A 79 -27.31 1.10 8.23
C LEU A 79 -28.03 0.02 7.40
N ALA A 80 -28.27 -1.15 7.97
CA ALA A 80 -29.00 -2.24 7.33
C ALA A 80 -30.45 -1.88 6.98
N GLN A 81 -31.08 -1.05 7.80
CA GLN A 81 -32.47 -0.59 7.65
C GLN A 81 -32.62 0.72 6.90
N ALA A 82 -31.50 1.35 6.51
CA ALA A 82 -31.51 2.62 5.78
C ALA A 82 -32.01 2.45 4.34
N ASP A 83 -32.47 3.58 3.76
CA ASP A 83 -32.83 3.64 2.35
C ASP A 83 -31.55 3.54 1.48
N ALA A 84 -31.48 2.50 0.66
CA ALA A 84 -30.35 2.26 -0.24
C ALA A 84 -30.17 3.38 -1.28
N ASP A 85 -31.24 4.00 -1.75
CA ASP A 85 -31.17 5.13 -2.69
C ASP A 85 -30.65 6.39 -2.03
N LEU A 86 -31.00 6.64 -0.77
CA LEU A 86 -30.41 7.71 0.04
C LEU A 86 -28.90 7.49 0.20
N LEU A 87 -28.50 6.27 0.55
CA LEU A 87 -27.07 5.92 0.67
C LEU A 87 -26.32 6.09 -0.65
N LYS A 88 -26.91 5.65 -1.75
CA LYS A 88 -26.35 5.83 -3.10
C LYS A 88 -26.15 7.30 -3.44
N LYS A 89 -27.13 8.15 -3.14
CA LYS A 89 -27.08 9.60 -3.39
C LYS A 89 -25.94 10.29 -2.62
N HIS A 90 -25.73 9.93 -1.36
CA HIS A 90 -24.78 10.61 -0.48
C HIS A 90 -23.38 9.96 -0.42
N LEU A 91 -23.31 8.64 -0.54
CA LEU A 91 -22.09 7.85 -0.38
C LEU A 91 -21.63 7.16 -1.68
N GLY A 92 -22.45 7.22 -2.74
CA GLY A 92 -22.20 6.55 -4.01
C GLY A 92 -22.36 5.02 -3.88
N ILE A 93 -21.69 4.29 -4.78
CA ILE A 93 -21.75 2.82 -4.81
C ILE A 93 -21.29 2.18 -3.50
N MET A 94 -20.31 2.79 -2.83
CA MET A 94 -19.83 2.32 -1.53
C MET A 94 -20.90 2.34 -0.44
N GLY A 95 -21.84 3.30 -0.51
CA GLY A 95 -22.98 3.33 0.44
C GLY A 95 -23.92 2.15 0.24
N VAL A 96 -24.19 1.81 -1.02
CA VAL A 96 -25.02 0.64 -1.36
C VAL A 96 -24.34 -0.67 -0.98
N GLU A 97 -23.04 -0.78 -1.23
CA GLU A 97 -22.23 -1.94 -0.85
C GLU A 97 -22.23 -2.15 0.66
N LEU A 98 -22.04 -1.09 1.43
CA LEU A 98 -22.11 -1.15 2.89
C LEU A 98 -23.50 -1.53 3.39
N TRP A 99 -24.56 -1.11 2.72
CA TRP A 99 -25.93 -1.52 3.02
C TRP A 99 -26.14 -3.02 2.81
N PHE A 100 -25.67 -3.58 1.66
CA PHE A 100 -25.70 -5.01 1.44
C PHE A 100 -24.90 -5.77 2.50
N HIS A 101 -23.69 -5.30 2.80
CA HIS A 101 -22.83 -5.89 3.82
C HIS A 101 -23.48 -5.88 5.22
N ALA A 102 -24.15 -4.80 5.60
CA ALA A 102 -24.86 -4.71 6.87
C ALA A 102 -26.04 -5.69 6.96
N ASN A 103 -26.60 -6.08 5.81
CA ASN A 103 -27.60 -7.14 5.69
C ASN A 103 -26.98 -8.54 5.50
N GLY A 104 -25.67 -8.69 5.68
CA GLY A 104 -24.95 -9.96 5.55
C GLY A 104 -24.78 -10.46 4.12
N ILE A 105 -25.01 -9.61 3.12
CA ILE A 105 -24.96 -9.96 1.71
C ILE A 105 -23.61 -9.52 1.13
N ASP A 106 -22.89 -10.47 0.52
CA ASP A 106 -21.64 -10.25 -0.20
C ASP A 106 -21.62 -11.19 -1.43
N GLU A 107 -21.57 -10.59 -2.60
CA GLU A 107 -21.55 -11.33 -3.89
C GLU A 107 -20.13 -11.69 -4.34
N SER A 108 -19.11 -11.49 -3.50
CA SER A 108 -17.73 -11.83 -3.81
C SER A 108 -17.59 -13.33 -4.10
N ASN A 109 -17.02 -13.65 -5.25
CA ASN A 109 -16.76 -15.03 -5.62
C ASN A 109 -15.25 -15.32 -5.56
N VAL A 110 -14.84 -16.09 -4.52
CA VAL A 110 -13.44 -16.47 -4.30
C VAL A 110 -12.86 -17.37 -5.37
N HIS A 111 -13.70 -18.01 -6.19
CA HIS A 111 -13.25 -18.85 -7.32
C HIS A 111 -12.93 -18.03 -8.57
N HIS A 112 -13.38 -16.78 -8.64
CA HIS A 112 -13.07 -15.90 -9.75
C HIS A 112 -11.84 -15.06 -9.43
N PRO A 113 -10.73 -15.20 -10.19
CA PRO A 113 -9.55 -14.40 -9.98
C PRO A 113 -9.86 -12.92 -10.22
N TYR A 114 -9.47 -12.10 -9.28
CA TYR A 114 -9.63 -10.65 -9.41
C TYR A 114 -8.77 -10.10 -10.54
N LYS A 115 -9.41 -9.50 -11.54
CA LYS A 115 -8.72 -8.84 -12.66
C LYS A 115 -8.49 -7.38 -12.33
N VAL A 116 -7.24 -7.02 -12.05
CA VAL A 116 -6.85 -5.64 -11.78
C VAL A 116 -6.98 -4.80 -13.06
N LYS A 117 -7.70 -3.69 -13.01
CA LYS A 117 -7.89 -2.77 -14.16
C LYS A 117 -6.63 -1.96 -14.49
N SER A 118 -5.82 -1.67 -13.50
CA SER A 118 -4.54 -0.97 -13.67
C SER A 118 -3.51 -1.54 -12.71
N HIS A 119 -2.30 -1.72 -13.20
CA HIS A 119 -1.19 -2.19 -12.40
C HIS A 119 -0.25 -1.03 -12.09
N GLY A 120 0.23 -0.98 -10.87
CA GLY A 120 1.29 -0.08 -10.44
C GLY A 120 2.24 -0.84 -9.51
N ILE A 121 3.51 -0.46 -9.54
CA ILE A 121 4.53 -0.97 -8.63
C ILE A 121 4.95 0.18 -7.72
N GLY A 122 4.78 0.02 -6.44
CA GLY A 122 5.11 1.07 -5.49
C GLY A 122 5.65 0.51 -4.17
N ASN A 123 6.17 1.42 -3.39
CA ASN A 123 6.55 1.18 -2.01
C ASN A 123 6.21 2.41 -1.17
N SER A 124 5.82 2.19 0.08
CA SER A 124 5.62 3.25 1.06
C SER A 124 6.21 2.83 2.40
N GLN A 125 6.72 3.80 3.14
CA GLN A 125 7.34 3.55 4.43
C GLN A 125 6.92 4.61 5.44
N ILE A 126 6.58 4.17 6.66
CA ILE A 126 6.57 5.03 7.84
C ILE A 126 8.02 5.07 8.34
N LEU A 127 8.55 6.28 8.47
CA LEU A 127 9.92 6.47 8.92
C LEU A 127 10.04 6.28 10.44
N PRO A 128 11.17 5.82 10.97
CA PRO A 128 11.32 5.52 12.40
C PRO A 128 11.33 6.78 13.27
N LYS A 129 11.75 7.90 12.70
CA LYS A 129 11.77 9.23 13.33
C LYS A 129 11.23 10.28 12.37
N ASP A 130 11.04 11.48 12.84
CA ASP A 130 10.70 12.63 12.02
C ASP A 130 11.94 13.16 11.32
N TYR A 131 11.88 13.32 10.00
CA TYR A 131 12.95 13.84 9.16
C TYR A 131 12.62 15.28 8.77
N ARG A 132 13.52 16.22 9.09
CA ARG A 132 13.35 17.66 8.78
C ARG A 132 14.34 18.15 7.74
N GLN A 133 15.50 17.51 7.64
CA GLN A 133 16.52 17.87 6.67
C GLN A 133 16.11 17.41 5.28
N LYS A 134 16.03 18.34 4.32
CA LYS A 134 15.62 18.07 2.94
C LYS A 134 16.52 17.01 2.29
N GLY A 135 17.84 17.09 2.53
CA GLY A 135 18.82 16.14 2.00
C GLY A 135 18.58 14.69 2.47
N ASP A 136 18.22 14.50 3.74
CA ASP A 136 17.92 13.19 4.30
C ASP A 136 16.65 12.57 3.66
N ILE A 137 15.63 13.41 3.46
CA ILE A 137 14.38 12.97 2.82
C ILE A 137 14.66 12.62 1.35
N GLU A 138 15.45 13.43 0.64
CA GLU A 138 15.87 13.16 -0.74
C GLU A 138 16.68 11.86 -0.84
N LEU A 139 17.55 11.58 0.12
CA LEU A 139 18.30 10.31 0.17
C LEU A 139 17.36 9.12 0.26
N ILE A 140 16.38 9.15 1.18
CA ILE A 140 15.40 8.08 1.34
C ILE A 140 14.57 7.90 0.08
N LEU A 141 14.14 8.99 -0.56
CA LEU A 141 13.39 8.94 -1.82
C LEU A 141 14.22 8.35 -2.95
N ARG A 142 15.52 8.67 -3.07
CA ARG A 142 16.45 8.07 -4.03
C ARG A 142 16.56 6.56 -3.86
N GLU A 143 16.76 6.12 -2.63
CA GLU A 143 16.86 4.70 -2.30
C GLU A 143 15.58 3.93 -2.60
N MET A 144 14.42 4.54 -2.31
CA MET A 144 13.13 3.93 -2.63
C MET A 144 12.88 3.88 -4.13
N ALA A 145 13.22 4.95 -4.87
CA ALA A 145 13.09 5.00 -6.32
C ALA A 145 13.89 3.88 -6.99
N GLU A 146 15.13 3.66 -6.55
CA GLU A 146 15.98 2.58 -7.03
C GLU A 146 15.37 1.19 -6.74
N GLN A 147 14.91 0.94 -5.52
CA GLN A 147 14.28 -0.34 -5.18
C GLN A 147 13.02 -0.64 -6.00
N VAL A 148 12.18 0.37 -6.23
CA VAL A 148 10.97 0.19 -7.05
C VAL A 148 11.33 0.01 -8.51
N ALA A 149 12.38 0.68 -9.03
CA ALA A 149 12.88 0.49 -10.39
C ALA A 149 13.43 -0.94 -10.61
N VAL A 150 14.17 -1.51 -9.66
CA VAL A 150 14.60 -2.92 -9.72
C VAL A 150 13.40 -3.85 -9.84
N ARG A 151 12.35 -3.63 -9.03
CA ARG A 151 11.12 -4.45 -9.11
C ARG A 151 10.41 -4.30 -10.46
N LEU A 152 10.42 -3.10 -11.04
CA LEU A 152 9.83 -2.83 -12.34
C LEU A 152 10.55 -3.62 -13.45
N ARG A 153 11.89 -3.65 -13.43
CA ARG A 153 12.70 -4.43 -14.38
C ARG A 153 12.52 -5.94 -14.21
N ARG A 154 12.43 -6.44 -12.96
CA ARG A 154 12.18 -7.88 -12.70
C ARG A 154 10.88 -8.38 -13.32
N VAL A 155 9.86 -7.54 -13.42
CA VAL A 155 8.59 -7.89 -14.09
C VAL A 155 8.57 -7.49 -15.57
N ARG A 156 9.71 -7.07 -16.13
CA ARG A 156 9.88 -6.67 -17.54
C ARG A 156 8.87 -5.62 -17.99
N LYS A 157 8.70 -4.57 -17.17
CA LYS A 157 7.81 -3.45 -17.48
C LYS A 157 8.56 -2.13 -17.45
N LYS A 158 8.03 -1.15 -18.18
CA LYS A 158 8.37 0.27 -18.10
C LYS A 158 7.18 1.03 -17.52
N THR A 159 7.42 2.16 -16.88
CA THR A 159 6.37 3.03 -16.36
C THR A 159 6.22 4.27 -17.21
N THR A 160 4.99 4.75 -17.31
CA THR A 160 4.66 6.02 -17.98
C THR A 160 4.17 7.10 -17.01
N CYS A 161 4.15 6.79 -15.71
CA CYS A 161 3.72 7.75 -14.69
C CYS A 161 4.40 7.48 -13.35
N VAL A 162 5.05 8.50 -12.83
CA VAL A 162 5.68 8.50 -11.50
C VAL A 162 4.81 9.29 -10.53
N SER A 163 4.54 8.74 -9.37
CA SER A 163 3.86 9.46 -8.29
C SER A 163 4.61 9.34 -6.97
N ILE A 164 4.51 10.40 -6.16
CA ILE A 164 5.06 10.46 -4.81
C ILE A 164 3.97 10.78 -3.79
N HIS A 165 4.15 10.29 -2.60
CA HIS A 165 3.38 10.66 -1.42
C HIS A 165 4.35 10.98 -0.29
N VAL A 166 4.21 12.17 0.33
CA VAL A 166 4.98 12.58 1.51
C VAL A 166 4.03 12.99 2.61
N GLY A 167 4.01 12.24 3.69
CA GLY A 167 3.18 12.50 4.86
C GLY A 167 4.00 13.13 5.97
N TYR A 168 3.48 14.19 6.53
CA TYR A 168 4.09 14.87 7.67
C TYR A 168 3.85 14.14 8.99
N SER A 169 4.62 14.49 10.01
CA SER A 169 4.39 14.08 11.39
C SER A 169 3.01 14.52 11.88
N ARG A 170 2.46 13.81 12.86
CA ARG A 170 1.19 14.19 13.50
C ARG A 170 1.26 15.54 14.21
N THR A 171 2.46 16.02 14.52
CA THR A 171 2.70 17.32 15.14
C THR A 171 2.67 18.48 14.15
N GLU A 172 2.62 18.18 12.85
CA GLU A 172 2.58 19.19 11.79
C GLU A 172 1.14 19.37 11.29
N GLU A 173 0.62 20.58 11.30
CA GLU A 173 -0.70 20.93 10.74
C GLU A 173 -0.68 21.05 9.21
N LYS A 174 0.10 20.21 8.55
CA LYS A 174 0.28 20.23 7.10
C LYS A 174 -0.41 19.06 6.42
N LYS A 175 -1.06 19.34 5.28
CA LYS A 175 -1.59 18.28 4.42
C LYS A 175 -0.45 17.52 3.75
N SER A 176 -0.59 16.21 3.61
CA SER A 176 0.36 15.38 2.88
C SER A 176 0.52 15.87 1.43
N ILE A 177 1.75 15.77 0.94
CA ILE A 177 2.07 16.01 -0.47
C ILE A 177 1.66 14.78 -1.27
N GLN A 178 0.92 15.02 -2.34
CA GLN A 178 0.67 14.04 -3.40
C GLN A 178 0.98 14.73 -4.72
N ALA A 179 1.86 14.14 -5.51
CA ALA A 179 2.23 14.66 -6.81
C ALA A 179 2.50 13.51 -7.78
N GLN A 180 2.16 13.72 -9.03
CA GLN A 180 2.43 12.76 -10.10
C GLN A 180 2.83 13.47 -11.39
N ARG A 181 3.55 12.75 -12.25
CA ARG A 181 3.98 13.23 -13.58
C ARG A 181 3.93 12.08 -14.56
N LYS A 182 3.34 12.32 -15.74
CA LYS A 182 3.49 11.45 -16.90
C LYS A 182 4.87 11.64 -17.49
N ILE A 183 5.47 10.56 -17.94
CA ILE A 183 6.81 10.51 -18.53
C ILE A 183 6.82 9.55 -19.71
N ASP A 184 7.84 9.61 -20.53
CA ASP A 184 8.10 8.59 -21.54
C ASP A 184 8.39 7.23 -20.89
N PRO A 185 8.03 6.11 -21.55
CA PRO A 185 8.19 4.78 -20.99
C PRO A 185 9.63 4.49 -20.61
N THR A 186 9.91 4.31 -19.31
CA THR A 186 11.25 3.98 -18.81
C THR A 186 11.20 3.06 -17.59
N ASN A 187 12.26 2.26 -17.39
CA ASN A 187 12.54 1.50 -16.17
C ASN A 187 13.94 1.80 -15.61
N GLN A 188 14.60 2.81 -16.18
CA GLN A 188 15.93 3.21 -15.75
C GLN A 188 15.90 3.95 -14.43
N THR A 189 16.80 3.60 -13.52
CA THR A 189 16.85 4.13 -12.17
C THR A 189 17.09 5.64 -12.13
N LYS A 190 18.01 6.14 -12.99
CA LYS A 190 18.42 7.54 -12.96
C LYS A 190 17.29 8.51 -13.34
N PRO A 191 16.65 8.40 -14.54
CA PRO A 191 15.54 9.29 -14.90
C PRO A 191 14.37 9.17 -13.93
N LEU A 192 14.02 7.97 -13.46
CA LEU A 192 12.95 7.79 -12.49
C LEU A 192 13.24 8.50 -11.16
N THR A 193 14.50 8.44 -10.70
CA THR A 193 14.93 9.13 -9.49
C THR A 193 14.88 10.64 -9.64
N GLU A 194 15.30 11.16 -10.78
CA GLU A 194 15.24 12.60 -11.08
C GLU A 194 13.80 13.12 -11.04
N VAL A 195 12.87 12.42 -11.68
CA VAL A 195 11.44 12.80 -11.62
C VAL A 195 10.88 12.76 -10.20
N VAL A 196 11.24 11.75 -9.40
CA VAL A 196 10.81 11.64 -7.99
C VAL A 196 11.29 12.84 -7.19
N LEU A 197 12.56 13.21 -7.36
CA LEU A 197 13.15 14.34 -6.63
C LEU A 197 12.61 15.68 -7.08
N ASP A 198 12.37 15.85 -8.38
CA ASP A 198 11.75 17.05 -8.91
C ASP A 198 10.35 17.26 -8.35
N LEU A 199 9.52 16.21 -8.34
CA LEU A 199 8.18 16.27 -7.75
C LEU A 199 8.23 16.64 -6.26
N PHE A 200 9.19 16.07 -5.54
CA PHE A 200 9.41 16.41 -4.13
C PHE A 200 9.83 17.86 -3.96
N ARG A 201 10.83 18.32 -4.69
CA ARG A 201 11.41 19.67 -4.61
C ARG A 201 10.39 20.76 -4.96
N GLN A 202 9.50 20.49 -5.91
CA GLN A 202 8.44 21.43 -6.30
C GLN A 202 7.38 21.63 -5.23
N LYS A 203 7.15 20.64 -4.37
CA LYS A 203 6.05 20.64 -3.41
C LYS A 203 6.48 20.78 -1.96
N TYR A 204 7.68 20.29 -1.62
CA TYR A 204 8.17 20.34 -0.25
C TYR A 204 8.86 21.66 0.04
N THR A 205 8.35 22.38 1.01
CA THR A 205 8.95 23.64 1.51
C THR A 205 9.68 23.40 2.83
N SER A 206 8.99 22.81 3.80
CA SER A 206 9.52 22.56 5.16
C SER A 206 8.59 21.63 5.93
N GLY A 207 9.01 21.15 7.08
CA GLY A 207 8.22 20.38 8.04
C GLY A 207 8.80 18.99 8.28
N ALA A 208 8.37 18.37 9.37
CA ALA A 208 8.81 17.03 9.76
C ALA A 208 8.09 15.96 8.95
N VAL A 209 8.82 15.21 8.15
CA VAL A 209 8.30 14.10 7.33
C VAL A 209 8.35 12.80 8.12
N ARG A 210 7.22 12.08 8.15
CA ARG A 210 7.07 10.79 8.84
C ARG A 210 6.71 9.63 7.91
N ARG A 211 6.22 9.92 6.72
CA ARG A 211 5.86 8.90 5.71
C ARG A 211 6.35 9.33 4.34
N VAL A 212 6.86 8.38 3.59
CA VAL A 212 7.22 8.56 2.18
C VAL A 212 6.69 7.38 1.37
N GLY A 213 6.32 7.63 0.13
CA GLY A 213 5.87 6.61 -0.80
C GLY A 213 6.16 7.02 -2.24
N ILE A 214 6.46 6.01 -3.06
CA ILE A 214 6.69 6.15 -4.50
C ILE A 214 5.86 5.08 -5.19
N SER A 215 5.24 5.44 -6.31
CA SER A 215 4.53 4.48 -7.15
C SER A 215 4.79 4.78 -8.63
N TYR A 216 5.09 3.74 -9.38
CA TYR A 216 5.23 3.71 -10.84
C TYR A 216 3.98 3.09 -11.43
N GLN A 217 3.26 3.87 -12.22
CA GLN A 217 1.95 3.53 -12.78
C GLN A 217 1.97 3.59 -14.30
N GLY A 218 0.86 3.16 -14.94
CA GLY A 218 0.79 3.13 -16.40
C GLY A 218 1.85 2.18 -16.97
N LEU A 219 1.89 0.95 -16.45
CA LEU A 219 2.89 -0.04 -16.84
C LEU A 219 2.66 -0.51 -18.26
N VAL A 220 3.72 -0.47 -19.05
CA VAL A 220 3.77 -0.98 -20.43
C VAL A 220 4.88 -2.04 -20.55
N ASP A 221 4.84 -2.84 -21.62
CA ASP A 221 5.86 -3.86 -21.85
C ASP A 221 7.25 -3.23 -22.09
N GLU A 222 8.30 -3.91 -21.63
CA GLU A 222 9.68 -3.46 -21.75
C GLU A 222 10.12 -3.27 -23.20
N ALA A 223 9.55 -4.05 -24.13
CA ALA A 223 9.81 -3.95 -25.56
C ALA A 223 9.40 -2.59 -26.17
N ILE A 224 8.49 -1.86 -25.50
CA ILE A 224 8.10 -0.53 -25.93
C ILE A 224 9.24 0.43 -25.60
N THR A 225 9.95 0.90 -26.62
CA THR A 225 11.01 1.89 -26.47
C THR A 225 10.65 3.12 -27.30
N VAL A 226 10.56 4.24 -26.60
CA VAL A 226 10.41 5.56 -27.22
C VAL A 226 11.76 6.24 -27.11
N PHE A 227 12.31 6.63 -28.25
CA PHE A 227 13.58 7.34 -28.32
C PHE A 227 13.32 8.81 -28.62
N SER A 228 13.97 9.68 -27.91
CA SER A 228 14.09 11.07 -28.29
C SER A 228 15.20 11.24 -29.32
N LEU A 229 15.01 12.13 -30.29
CA LEU A 229 16.06 12.49 -31.24
C LEU A 229 17.31 13.12 -30.58
N PHE A 230 17.17 13.50 -29.30
CA PHE A 230 18.23 14.13 -28.52
C PHE A 230 18.91 13.15 -27.54
N ASP A 231 18.50 11.87 -27.54
CA ASP A 231 19.12 10.87 -26.67
C ASP A 231 20.48 10.44 -27.25
N ASP A 232 21.47 10.42 -26.38
CA ASP A 232 22.77 9.77 -26.69
C ASP A 232 22.60 8.25 -26.54
N TYR A 233 22.47 7.57 -27.67
CA TYR A 233 22.25 6.13 -27.75
C TYR A 233 23.34 5.31 -27.06
N GLU A 234 24.60 5.68 -27.25
CA GLU A 234 25.72 4.95 -26.66
C GLU A 234 25.67 5.04 -25.12
N GLN A 235 25.35 6.22 -24.63
CA GLN A 235 25.21 6.43 -23.16
C GLN A 235 24.04 5.68 -22.60
N VAL A 236 22.88 5.68 -23.28
CA VAL A 236 21.67 4.94 -22.84
C VAL A 236 21.97 3.44 -22.79
N GLU A 237 22.58 2.87 -23.84
CA GLU A 237 22.93 1.45 -23.91
C GLU A 237 23.93 1.06 -22.81
N LYS A 238 24.92 1.92 -22.55
CA LYS A 238 25.92 1.71 -21.51
C LYS A 238 25.26 1.71 -20.10
N GLU A 239 24.35 2.64 -19.85
CA GLU A 239 23.60 2.70 -18.59
C GLU A 239 22.69 1.48 -18.41
N GLU A 240 22.04 0.99 -19.46
CA GLU A 240 21.24 -0.24 -19.43
C GLU A 240 22.09 -1.48 -19.13
N LYS A 241 23.25 -1.63 -19.78
CA LYS A 241 24.18 -2.74 -19.53
C LYS A 241 24.70 -2.72 -18.10
N LEU A 242 25.09 -1.54 -17.59
CA LEU A 242 25.53 -1.36 -16.21
C LEU A 242 24.41 -1.72 -15.23
N GLN A 243 23.20 -1.22 -15.47
CA GLN A 243 22.05 -1.49 -14.60
C GLN A 243 21.71 -2.98 -14.55
N LYS A 244 21.75 -3.66 -15.71
CA LYS A 244 21.53 -5.11 -15.79
C LYS A 244 22.59 -5.90 -15.02
N ALA A 245 23.86 -5.51 -15.14
CA ALA A 245 24.95 -6.15 -14.39
C ALA A 245 24.77 -5.99 -12.87
N VAL A 246 24.41 -4.78 -12.40
CA VAL A 246 24.13 -4.51 -10.98
C VAL A 246 22.94 -5.32 -10.50
N ASP A 247 21.86 -5.39 -11.29
CA ASP A 247 20.66 -6.16 -10.92
C ASP A 247 20.99 -7.67 -10.84
N THR A 248 21.79 -8.21 -11.77
CA THR A 248 22.24 -9.62 -11.74
C THR A 248 23.04 -9.93 -10.48
N ILE A 249 23.99 -9.08 -10.12
CA ILE A 249 24.79 -9.26 -8.89
C ILE A 249 23.88 -9.21 -7.64
N ARG A 250 22.93 -8.30 -7.62
CA ARG A 250 21.98 -8.19 -6.50
C ARG A 250 21.01 -9.36 -6.40
N ASP A 251 20.65 -9.97 -7.52
CA ASP A 251 19.79 -11.15 -7.54
C ASP A 251 20.54 -12.39 -7.06
N GLU A 252 21.84 -12.50 -7.34
CA GLU A 252 22.68 -13.62 -6.92
C GLU A 252 23.17 -13.47 -5.46
N PHE A 253 23.64 -12.28 -5.08
CA PHE A 253 24.30 -12.04 -3.77
C PHE A 253 23.50 -11.20 -2.79
N GLY A 254 22.25 -10.82 -3.13
CA GLY A 254 21.38 -9.99 -2.33
C GLY A 254 21.51 -8.49 -2.62
N PHE A 255 20.44 -7.75 -2.31
CA PHE A 255 20.33 -6.32 -2.65
C PHE A 255 21.47 -5.45 -2.07
N THR A 256 22.00 -5.82 -0.93
CA THR A 256 23.05 -5.07 -0.21
C THR A 256 24.47 -5.36 -0.69
N SER A 257 24.66 -6.31 -1.63
CA SER A 257 25.99 -6.64 -2.18
C SER A 257 26.63 -5.48 -2.93
N ILE A 258 25.82 -4.65 -3.61
CA ILE A 258 26.28 -3.41 -4.24
C ILE A 258 25.38 -2.28 -3.76
N LEU A 259 25.97 -1.31 -3.06
CA LEU A 259 25.31 -0.10 -2.59
C LEU A 259 26.02 1.15 -3.11
N LYS A 260 25.28 2.23 -3.28
CA LYS A 260 25.85 3.54 -3.54
C LYS A 260 26.49 4.10 -2.27
N ALA A 261 27.56 4.86 -2.38
CA ALA A 261 28.28 5.42 -1.23
C ALA A 261 27.38 6.24 -0.29
N ASN A 262 26.39 6.97 -0.84
CA ASN A 262 25.43 7.71 -0.04
C ASN A 262 24.51 6.84 0.83
N SER A 263 24.39 5.54 0.54
CA SER A 263 23.67 4.57 1.39
C SER A 263 24.42 4.22 2.70
N LEU A 264 25.63 4.73 2.86
CA LEU A 264 26.41 4.64 4.12
C LEU A 264 26.13 5.80 5.08
N LEU A 265 25.41 6.82 4.63
CA LEU A 265 25.04 7.95 5.49
C LEU A 265 24.08 7.50 6.61
N GLU A 266 24.13 8.15 7.75
CA GLU A 266 23.31 7.84 8.92
C GLU A 266 21.79 7.85 8.64
N SER A 267 21.36 8.79 7.80
CA SER A 267 19.93 8.91 7.39
C SER A 267 19.48 7.87 6.36
N SER A 268 20.39 7.05 5.84
CA SER A 268 20.06 5.95 4.90
C SER A 268 19.14 4.92 5.55
N ARG A 269 18.19 4.41 4.76
CA ARG A 269 17.26 3.36 5.17
C ARG A 269 17.40 2.07 4.38
N VAL A 270 18.40 1.99 3.49
CA VAL A 270 18.58 0.83 2.60
C VAL A 270 18.74 -0.47 3.36
N LYS A 271 19.66 -0.52 4.33
CA LYS A 271 19.95 -1.73 5.12
C LYS A 271 18.72 -2.16 5.93
N ALA A 272 18.08 -1.23 6.63
CA ALA A 272 16.88 -1.52 7.40
C ALA A 272 15.73 -2.00 6.51
N ARG A 273 15.55 -1.39 5.31
CA ARG A 273 14.52 -1.83 4.36
C ARG A 273 14.79 -3.22 3.77
N SER A 274 16.03 -3.59 3.54
CA SER A 274 16.37 -4.92 3.00
C SER A 274 15.98 -6.07 3.95
N GLN A 275 15.78 -5.76 5.22
CA GLN A 275 15.36 -6.71 6.25
C GLN A 275 13.83 -6.78 6.42
N LEU A 276 13.07 -5.93 5.74
CA LEU A 276 11.60 -5.93 5.84
C LEU A 276 10.99 -6.98 4.91
N VAL A 277 10.02 -7.72 5.39
CA VAL A 277 9.20 -8.65 4.60
C VAL A 277 7.89 -7.96 4.25
N GLY A 278 7.65 -7.75 2.94
CA GLY A 278 6.43 -7.08 2.48
C GLY A 278 6.25 -5.64 3.02
N GLY A 279 7.35 -4.99 3.42
CA GLY A 279 7.31 -3.65 4.03
C GLY A 279 7.08 -3.63 5.54
N HIS A 280 6.93 -4.79 6.16
CA HIS A 280 6.77 -4.94 7.60
C HIS A 280 8.04 -5.56 8.22
N SER A 281 8.32 -5.20 9.46
CA SER A 281 9.32 -5.90 10.26
C SER A 281 8.87 -7.36 10.43
N ALA A 282 9.74 -8.31 10.12
CA ALA A 282 9.52 -9.70 10.48
C ALA A 282 9.48 -9.77 12.00
N GLY A 283 8.39 -10.23 12.59
CA GLY A 283 8.25 -10.36 14.03
C GLY A 283 9.39 -11.19 14.61
N GLY A 284 9.93 -10.78 15.75
CA GLY A 284 11.04 -11.45 16.41
C GLY A 284 12.42 -10.88 16.09
N LEU A 285 12.54 -9.92 15.24
CA LEU A 285 13.73 -9.09 15.09
C LEU A 285 13.64 -7.86 15.99
N ASP A 286 13.04 -8.03 17.16
CA ASP A 286 12.96 -7.03 18.19
C ASP A 286 14.37 -6.68 18.65
N GLY A 287 14.64 -5.43 18.69
CA GLY A 287 15.95 -4.96 19.10
C GLY A 287 16.98 -4.98 17.97
N LEU A 288 16.60 -5.10 16.74
CA LEU A 288 17.41 -4.55 15.67
C LEU A 288 17.43 -3.03 15.84
N THR A 289 18.07 -2.65 16.90
CA THR A 289 18.43 -1.31 17.28
C THR A 289 19.38 -0.67 16.27
#